data_316993956e5b74ae55910b95c6e7c260
#
_entry.id   316993956e5b74ae55910b95c6e7c260
#
_cell.length_a   1.000
_cell.length_b   1.000
_cell.length_c   1.000
_cell.angle_alpha   90.00
_cell.angle_beta   90.00
_cell.angle_gamma   90.00
#
_symmetry.space_group_name_H-M   'P 1'
#
loop_
_entity.id
_entity.type
_entity.pdbx_description
1 polymer ?
#
loop_
_entity_poly.entity_id
_entity_poly.type
_entity_poly.pdbx_seq_one_letter_code
_entity_poly.pdbx_strand_id
1 'polypeptide(L)'
;PIAAALDLLTKEMRDPIGSEFGIVVDEVTYGADLRDALQRMAERWDMNEMHMFVTSLSVQAETGGNLAEILENLSLVIRERASLFMKVRALSSEGRMTAVMLTALPILAFVALFLLNPPFYLDIAQDPMFIFGFSGLIILYIIGFVTIRRMVDLKV
;
A
#
# COMPACT_ATOMS: atom_id res chain seq x y z
N PRO A 1 21.23 -27.33 -14.09
CA PRO A 1 21.14 -26.81 -12.71
C PRO A 1 19.84 -26.06 -12.45
N ILE A 2 19.41 -25.14 -13.35
CA ILE A 2 18.18 -24.33 -13.18
C ILE A 2 16.93 -25.22 -13.22
N ALA A 3 16.84 -26.14 -14.18
CA ALA A 3 15.69 -27.06 -14.30
C ALA A 3 15.50 -27.92 -13.04
N ALA A 4 16.59 -28.41 -12.45
CA ALA A 4 16.51 -29.16 -11.19
C ALA A 4 16.07 -28.32 -9.99
N ALA A 5 16.45 -27.04 -9.96
CA ALA A 5 15.99 -26.12 -8.93
C ALA A 5 14.47 -25.80 -9.08
N LEU A 6 14.00 -25.66 -10.31
CA LEU A 6 12.58 -25.45 -10.60
C LEU A 6 11.75 -26.69 -10.21
N ASP A 7 12.20 -27.90 -10.54
CA ASP A 7 11.55 -29.15 -10.13
C ASP A 7 11.51 -29.29 -8.59
N LEU A 8 12.54 -28.85 -7.88
CA LEU A 8 12.52 -28.80 -6.41
C LEU A 8 11.47 -27.82 -5.89
N LEU A 9 11.33 -26.63 -6.51
CA LEU A 9 10.32 -25.66 -6.14
C LEU A 9 8.88 -26.22 -6.27
N THR A 10 8.62 -27.03 -7.30
CA THR A 10 7.29 -27.66 -7.47
C THR A 10 6.94 -28.60 -6.33
N LYS A 11 7.92 -29.22 -5.68
CA LYS A 11 7.75 -30.20 -4.59
C LYS A 11 7.73 -29.57 -3.21
N GLU A 12 8.52 -28.54 -3.01
CA GLU A 12 8.71 -27.90 -1.70
C GLU A 12 7.73 -26.73 -1.45
N MET A 13 7.29 -26.07 -2.51
CA MET A 13 6.44 -24.90 -2.37
C MET A 13 4.97 -25.29 -2.40
N ARG A 14 4.16 -24.61 -1.54
CA ARG A 14 2.71 -24.78 -1.52
C ARG A 14 2.06 -24.03 -2.67
N ASP A 15 0.84 -24.47 -3.02
CA ASP A 15 0.01 -23.72 -3.97
C ASP A 15 -0.25 -22.29 -3.48
N PRO A 16 -0.29 -21.34 -4.40
CA PRO A 16 -0.27 -21.46 -5.86
C PRO A 16 1.15 -21.52 -6.49
N ILE A 17 2.21 -21.30 -5.74
CA ILE A 17 3.59 -21.21 -6.27
C ILE A 17 4.02 -22.56 -6.85
N GLY A 18 3.81 -23.66 -6.12
CA GLY A 18 4.21 -24.99 -6.56
C GLY A 18 3.58 -25.41 -7.87
N SER A 19 2.27 -25.18 -8.03
CA SER A 19 1.53 -25.50 -9.25
C SER A 19 1.98 -24.66 -10.45
N GLU A 20 2.26 -23.37 -10.27
CA GLU A 20 2.72 -22.51 -11.35
C GLU A 20 4.12 -22.87 -11.85
N PHE A 21 5.04 -23.18 -10.96
CA PHE A 21 6.35 -23.72 -11.36
C PHE A 21 6.20 -25.11 -11.98
N GLY A 22 5.22 -25.91 -11.57
CA GLY A 22 4.88 -27.18 -12.20
C GLY A 22 4.54 -27.02 -13.68
N ILE A 23 3.70 -26.04 -14.01
CA ILE A 23 3.36 -25.72 -15.41
C ILE A 23 4.63 -25.36 -16.21
N VAL A 24 5.53 -24.55 -15.63
CA VAL A 24 6.78 -24.19 -16.31
C VAL A 24 7.65 -25.42 -16.57
N VAL A 25 7.79 -26.31 -15.58
CA VAL A 25 8.58 -27.56 -15.72
C VAL A 25 7.96 -28.47 -16.77
N ASP A 26 6.65 -28.60 -16.80
CA ASP A 26 5.94 -29.38 -17.80
C ASP A 26 6.15 -28.81 -19.20
N GLU A 27 5.96 -27.49 -19.41
CA GLU A 27 6.19 -26.84 -20.68
C GLU A 27 7.63 -27.07 -21.21
N VAL A 28 8.63 -26.95 -20.35
CA VAL A 28 10.03 -27.19 -20.70
C VAL A 28 10.27 -28.67 -21.02
N THR A 29 9.65 -29.59 -20.30
CA THR A 29 9.75 -31.03 -20.55
C THR A 29 9.15 -31.40 -21.91
N TYR A 30 8.09 -30.69 -22.35
CA TYR A 30 7.49 -30.85 -23.68
C TYR A 30 8.22 -30.07 -24.79
N GLY A 31 9.36 -29.45 -24.48
CA GLY A 31 10.25 -28.84 -25.47
C GLY A 31 10.12 -27.34 -25.64
N ALA A 32 9.37 -26.66 -24.76
CA ALA A 32 9.36 -25.20 -24.74
C ALA A 32 10.68 -24.63 -24.22
N ASP A 33 11.06 -23.45 -24.72
CA ASP A 33 12.18 -22.73 -24.16
C ASP A 33 11.86 -22.28 -22.72
N LEU A 34 12.83 -22.43 -21.82
CA LEU A 34 12.67 -22.07 -20.41
C LEU A 34 12.30 -20.60 -20.22
N ARG A 35 12.91 -19.71 -21.00
CA ARG A 35 12.63 -18.28 -20.95
C ARG A 35 11.17 -17.98 -21.33
N ASP A 36 10.69 -18.62 -22.40
CA ASP A 36 9.33 -18.43 -22.88
C ASP A 36 8.31 -18.98 -21.87
N ALA A 37 8.58 -20.12 -21.26
CA ALA A 37 7.74 -20.71 -20.23
C ALA A 37 7.64 -19.81 -18.98
N LEU A 38 8.78 -19.27 -18.52
CA LEU A 38 8.82 -18.32 -17.41
C LEU A 38 8.13 -16.99 -17.76
N GLN A 39 8.28 -16.51 -18.99
CA GLN A 39 7.61 -15.29 -19.42
C GLN A 39 6.08 -15.46 -19.41
N ARG A 40 5.56 -16.59 -19.88
CA ARG A 40 4.13 -16.91 -19.81
C ARG A 40 3.63 -16.99 -18.36
N MET A 41 4.44 -17.53 -17.43
CA MET A 41 4.12 -17.52 -16.01
C MET A 41 4.03 -16.08 -15.48
N ALA A 42 4.98 -15.19 -15.82
CA ALA A 42 4.96 -13.79 -15.39
C ALA A 42 3.72 -13.05 -15.92
N GLU A 43 3.30 -13.32 -17.16
CA GLU A 43 2.10 -12.74 -17.76
C GLU A 43 0.81 -13.22 -17.09
N ARG A 44 0.75 -14.49 -16.67
CA ARG A 44 -0.41 -15.01 -15.92
C ARG A 44 -0.56 -14.36 -14.53
N TRP A 45 0.54 -14.04 -13.88
CA TRP A 45 0.52 -13.45 -12.54
C TRP A 45 0.38 -11.93 -12.56
N ASP A 46 0.76 -11.26 -13.65
CA ASP A 46 0.72 -9.80 -13.86
C ASP A 46 1.26 -8.99 -12.67
N MET A 47 2.35 -9.50 -12.06
CA MET A 47 3.02 -8.88 -10.92
C MET A 47 4.38 -8.34 -11.35
N ASN A 48 4.69 -7.11 -10.97
CA ASN A 48 6.00 -6.49 -11.26
C ASN A 48 7.16 -7.33 -10.73
N GLU A 49 7.00 -7.93 -9.55
CA GLU A 49 8.00 -8.78 -8.91
C GLU A 49 8.28 -10.04 -9.73
N MET A 50 7.26 -10.62 -10.33
CA MET A 50 7.41 -11.78 -11.19
C MET A 50 8.11 -11.42 -12.51
N HIS A 51 7.79 -10.29 -13.12
CA HIS A 51 8.50 -9.80 -14.29
C HIS A 51 9.97 -9.51 -13.99
N MET A 52 10.28 -8.91 -12.84
CA MET A 52 11.68 -8.70 -12.40
C MET A 52 12.42 -10.03 -12.20
N PHE A 53 11.77 -11.01 -11.56
CA PHE A 53 12.33 -12.34 -11.36
C PHE A 53 12.68 -13.04 -12.69
N VAL A 54 11.70 -13.09 -13.62
CA VAL A 54 11.87 -13.73 -14.93
C VAL A 54 12.94 -13.02 -15.76
N THR A 55 12.97 -11.69 -15.76
CA THR A 55 13.99 -10.92 -16.47
C THR A 55 15.39 -11.22 -15.91
N SER A 56 15.52 -11.24 -14.58
CA SER A 56 16.80 -11.55 -13.91
C SER A 56 17.29 -12.96 -14.25
N LEU A 57 16.40 -13.96 -14.24
CA LEU A 57 16.69 -15.33 -14.63
C LEU A 57 17.13 -15.44 -16.10
N SER A 58 16.42 -14.76 -17.00
CA SER A 58 16.72 -14.78 -18.42
C SER A 58 18.09 -14.20 -18.75
N VAL A 59 18.41 -13.04 -18.17
CA VAL A 59 19.73 -12.41 -18.34
C VAL A 59 20.83 -13.32 -17.82
N GLN A 60 20.60 -13.97 -16.68
CA GLN A 60 21.57 -14.84 -16.05
C GLN A 60 21.80 -16.14 -16.84
N ALA A 61 20.78 -16.68 -17.45
CA ALA A 61 20.88 -17.84 -18.30
C ALA A 61 21.76 -17.56 -19.54
N GLU A 62 21.75 -16.32 -20.05
CA GLU A 62 22.57 -15.88 -21.18
C GLU A 62 24.01 -15.54 -20.78
N THR A 63 24.21 -14.91 -19.63
CA THR A 63 25.53 -14.39 -19.20
C THR A 63 26.37 -15.39 -18.38
N GLY A 64 25.74 -16.44 -17.84
CA GLY A 64 26.40 -17.48 -17.06
C GLY A 64 26.93 -17.02 -15.69
N GLY A 65 26.42 -15.93 -15.14
CA GLY A 65 26.85 -15.38 -13.86
C GLY A 65 26.30 -16.11 -12.63
N ASN A 66 26.51 -15.54 -11.45
CA ASN A 66 26.07 -16.12 -10.18
C ASN A 66 24.56 -15.86 -9.93
N LEU A 67 23.70 -16.81 -10.31
CA LEU A 67 22.26 -16.74 -10.14
C LEU A 67 21.85 -16.55 -8.68
N ALA A 68 22.53 -17.20 -7.74
CA ALA A 68 22.21 -17.13 -6.31
C ALA A 68 22.34 -15.69 -5.78
N GLU A 69 23.39 -15.00 -6.14
CA GLU A 69 23.64 -13.61 -5.75
C GLU A 69 22.55 -12.66 -6.28
N ILE A 70 22.13 -12.85 -7.53
CA ILE A 70 21.08 -12.03 -8.14
C ILE A 70 19.73 -12.29 -7.47
N LEU A 71 19.38 -13.54 -7.19
CA LEU A 71 18.15 -13.89 -6.49
C LEU A 71 18.15 -13.37 -5.04
N GLU A 72 19.29 -13.40 -4.36
CA GLU A 72 19.43 -12.81 -3.04
C GLU A 72 19.20 -11.31 -3.07
N ASN A 73 19.87 -10.58 -3.98
CA ASN A 73 19.69 -9.15 -4.16
C ASN A 73 18.24 -8.80 -4.54
N LEU A 74 17.60 -9.57 -5.42
CA LEU A 74 16.20 -9.38 -5.79
C LEU A 74 15.28 -9.58 -4.57
N SER A 75 15.53 -10.61 -3.77
CA SER A 75 14.76 -10.85 -2.55
C SER A 75 14.87 -9.71 -1.54
N LEU A 76 16.06 -9.12 -1.38
CA LEU A 76 16.30 -7.95 -0.54
C LEU A 76 15.50 -6.74 -1.03
N VAL A 77 15.56 -6.45 -2.33
CA VAL A 77 14.82 -5.33 -2.94
C VAL A 77 13.31 -5.50 -2.75
N ILE A 78 12.76 -6.70 -2.96
CA ILE A 78 11.33 -6.97 -2.77
C ILE A 78 10.93 -6.80 -1.30
N ARG A 79 11.72 -7.32 -0.36
CA ARG A 79 11.47 -7.17 1.08
C ARG A 79 11.55 -5.71 1.53
N GLU A 80 12.53 -4.97 1.04
CA GLU A 80 12.70 -3.56 1.37
C GLU A 80 11.50 -2.75 0.84
N ARG A 81 11.08 -2.99 -0.39
CA ARG A 81 9.89 -2.38 -0.98
C ARG A 81 8.63 -2.67 -0.16
N ALA A 82 8.41 -3.93 0.22
CA ALA A 82 7.28 -4.32 1.07
C ALA A 82 7.35 -3.62 2.45
N SER A 83 8.53 -3.51 3.06
CA SER A 83 8.71 -2.82 4.33
C SER A 83 8.41 -1.32 4.24
N LEU A 84 8.80 -0.67 3.13
CA LEU A 84 8.48 0.73 2.88
C LEU A 84 6.97 0.95 2.74
N PHE A 85 6.27 0.09 2.00
CA PHE A 85 4.80 0.15 1.91
C PHE A 85 4.13 0.03 3.28
N MET A 86 4.60 -0.89 4.12
CA MET A 86 4.06 -1.03 5.48
C MET A 86 4.34 0.21 6.34
N LYS A 87 5.53 0.81 6.25
CA LYS A 87 5.87 2.05 6.97
C LYS A 87 5.00 3.22 6.53
N VAL A 88 4.81 3.41 5.22
CA VAL A 88 3.94 4.46 4.68
C VAL A 88 2.50 4.26 5.14
N ARG A 89 2.00 3.02 5.14
CA ARG A 89 0.65 2.70 5.61
C ARG A 89 0.49 2.96 7.11
N ALA A 90 1.49 2.64 7.92
CA ALA A 90 1.48 2.91 9.35
C ALA A 90 1.45 4.42 9.64
N LEU A 91 2.30 5.20 8.98
CA LEU A 91 2.34 6.67 9.11
C LEU A 91 1.02 7.33 8.65
N SER A 92 0.43 6.83 7.56
CA SER A 92 -0.88 7.31 7.08
C SER A 92 -1.99 7.01 8.09
N SER A 93 -1.94 5.87 8.75
CA SER A 93 -2.92 5.49 9.79
C SER A 93 -2.81 6.39 11.03
N GLU A 94 -1.58 6.70 11.47
CA GLU A 94 -1.32 7.62 12.58
C GLU A 94 -1.80 9.04 12.27
N GLY A 95 -1.51 9.54 11.07
CA GLY A 95 -2.01 10.82 10.58
C GLY A 95 -3.53 10.90 10.54
N ARG A 96 -4.21 9.81 10.15
CA ARG A 96 -5.66 9.74 10.11
C ARG A 96 -6.28 9.81 11.52
N MET A 97 -5.71 9.10 12.48
CA MET A 97 -6.17 9.14 13.87
C MET A 97 -6.01 10.53 14.48
N THR A 98 -4.88 11.18 14.25
CA THR A 98 -4.60 12.55 14.69
C THR A 98 -5.58 13.55 14.04
N ALA A 99 -5.86 13.41 12.74
CA ALA A 99 -6.82 14.23 12.02
C ALA A 99 -8.24 14.12 12.60
N VAL A 100 -8.67 12.90 12.93
CA VAL A 100 -9.98 12.66 13.56
C VAL A 100 -10.04 13.31 14.94
N MET A 101 -9.00 13.16 15.76
CA MET A 101 -8.94 13.78 17.11
C MET A 101 -8.99 15.30 17.02
N LEU A 102 -8.18 15.91 16.15
CA LEU A 102 -8.16 17.37 15.96
C LEU A 102 -9.50 17.91 15.44
N THR A 103 -10.18 17.13 14.59
CA THR A 103 -11.50 17.51 14.07
C THR A 103 -12.59 17.35 15.11
N ALA A 104 -12.54 16.32 15.94
CA ALA A 104 -13.54 16.05 16.95
C ALA A 104 -13.47 17.04 18.12
N LEU A 105 -12.29 17.50 18.49
CA LEU A 105 -12.04 18.31 19.69
C LEU A 105 -12.84 19.63 19.74
N PRO A 106 -12.89 20.47 18.68
CA PRO A 106 -13.71 21.68 18.70
C PRO A 106 -15.20 21.39 18.82
N ILE A 107 -15.69 20.32 18.18
CA ILE A 107 -17.09 19.91 18.25
C ILE A 107 -17.45 19.48 19.66
N LEU A 108 -16.61 18.64 20.28
CA LEU A 108 -16.80 18.17 21.66
C LEU A 108 -16.74 19.33 22.65
N ALA A 109 -15.80 20.27 22.47
CA ALA A 109 -15.70 21.45 23.30
C ALA A 109 -16.95 22.34 23.20
N PHE A 110 -17.43 22.57 21.99
CA PHE A 110 -18.65 23.35 21.77
C PHE A 110 -19.86 22.68 22.43
N VAL A 111 -20.06 21.39 22.22
CA VAL A 111 -21.17 20.64 22.84
C VAL A 111 -21.09 20.66 24.37
N ALA A 112 -19.90 20.44 24.93
CA ALA A 112 -19.70 20.46 26.38
C ALA A 112 -20.03 21.83 26.97
N LEU A 113 -19.53 22.90 26.38
CA LEU A 113 -19.79 24.26 26.82
C LEU A 113 -21.26 24.65 26.68
N PHE A 114 -21.91 24.23 25.59
CA PHE A 114 -23.36 24.45 25.40
C PHE A 114 -24.20 23.74 26.47
N LEU A 115 -23.82 22.51 26.85
CA LEU A 115 -24.55 21.76 27.88
C LEU A 115 -24.34 22.34 29.29
N LEU A 116 -23.14 22.88 29.56
CA LEU A 116 -22.80 23.46 30.85
C LEU A 116 -23.48 24.83 31.07
N ASN A 117 -23.61 25.66 30.05
CA ASN A 117 -24.15 26.98 30.13
C ASN A 117 -24.98 27.38 28.88
N PRO A 118 -26.16 26.79 28.70
CA PRO A 118 -26.99 27.07 27.53
C PRO A 118 -27.40 28.56 27.39
N PRO A 119 -27.71 29.31 28.50
CA PRO A 119 -28.11 30.71 28.39
C PRO A 119 -27.06 31.59 27.73
N PHE A 120 -25.79 31.34 27.99
CA PHE A 120 -24.68 32.12 27.41
C PHE A 120 -24.72 32.13 25.88
N TYR A 121 -24.99 31.01 25.25
CA TYR A 121 -25.04 30.90 23.79
C TYR A 121 -26.38 31.42 23.22
N LEU A 122 -27.49 31.24 23.94
CA LEU A 122 -28.80 31.68 23.49
C LEU A 122 -28.95 33.21 23.56
N ASP A 123 -28.36 33.84 24.59
CA ASP A 123 -28.39 35.30 24.74
C ASP A 123 -27.55 36.01 23.66
N ILE A 124 -26.40 35.44 23.31
CA ILE A 124 -25.50 36.02 22.29
C ILE A 124 -25.97 35.67 20.87
N ALA A 125 -26.74 34.60 20.67
CA ALA A 125 -27.19 34.15 19.35
C ALA A 125 -28.09 35.19 18.63
N GLN A 126 -28.64 36.20 19.34
CA GLN A 126 -29.42 37.28 18.77
C GLN A 126 -28.56 38.46 18.30
N ASP A 127 -27.26 38.48 18.66
CA ASP A 127 -26.34 39.54 18.25
C ASP A 127 -25.92 39.34 16.79
N PRO A 128 -26.14 40.30 15.88
CA PRO A 128 -25.71 40.21 14.49
C PRO A 128 -24.18 39.97 14.35
N MET A 129 -23.40 40.57 15.25
CA MET A 129 -21.95 40.43 15.24
C MET A 129 -21.50 39.00 15.55
N PHE A 130 -22.22 38.31 16.43
CA PHE A 130 -21.97 36.89 16.73
C PHE A 130 -22.32 36.00 15.56
N ILE A 131 -23.41 36.25 14.86
CA ILE A 131 -23.83 35.46 13.70
C ILE A 131 -22.79 35.54 12.58
N PHE A 132 -22.25 36.71 12.26
CA PHE A 132 -21.19 36.86 11.26
C PHE A 132 -19.92 36.19 11.68
N GLY A 133 -19.46 36.33 12.94
CA GLY A 133 -18.28 35.72 13.46
C GLY A 133 -18.36 34.20 13.50
N PHE A 134 -19.48 33.67 13.96
CA PHE A 134 -19.72 32.23 14.04
C PHE A 134 -19.81 31.57 12.66
N SER A 135 -20.47 32.23 11.69
CA SER A 135 -20.52 31.77 10.30
C SER A 135 -19.11 31.71 9.67
N GLY A 136 -18.27 32.73 9.91
CA GLY A 136 -16.89 32.74 9.48
C GLY A 136 -16.07 31.59 10.06
N LEU A 137 -16.28 31.30 11.35
CA LEU A 137 -15.61 30.20 12.05
C LEU A 137 -16.01 28.83 11.49
N ILE A 138 -17.30 28.63 11.17
CA ILE A 138 -17.79 27.41 10.53
C ILE A 138 -17.14 27.22 9.14
N ILE A 139 -17.07 28.28 8.34
CA ILE A 139 -16.46 28.22 7.00
C ILE A 139 -14.98 27.84 7.13
N LEU A 140 -14.26 28.49 8.06
CA LEU A 140 -12.84 28.17 8.31
C LEU A 140 -12.65 26.72 8.76
N TYR A 141 -13.55 26.24 9.62
CA TYR A 141 -13.53 24.86 10.09
C TYR A 141 -13.75 23.85 8.94
N ILE A 142 -14.71 24.13 8.05
CA ILE A 142 -14.97 23.27 6.88
C ILE A 142 -13.77 23.25 5.94
N ILE A 143 -13.14 24.41 5.69
CA ILE A 143 -11.94 24.50 4.86
C ILE A 143 -10.81 23.68 5.50
N GLY A 144 -10.57 23.83 6.80
CA GLY A 144 -9.58 23.05 7.55
C GLY A 144 -9.83 21.54 7.46
N PHE A 145 -11.08 21.12 7.67
CA PHE A 145 -11.49 19.72 7.58
C PHE A 145 -11.23 19.12 6.19
N VAL A 146 -11.63 19.82 5.12
CA VAL A 146 -11.40 19.38 3.75
C VAL A 146 -9.91 19.28 3.43
N THR A 147 -9.12 20.27 3.90
CA THR A 147 -7.68 20.29 3.68
C THR A 147 -7.00 19.11 4.38
N ILE A 148 -7.30 18.88 5.65
CA ILE A 148 -6.76 17.74 6.42
C ILE A 148 -7.15 16.42 5.75
N ARG A 149 -8.41 16.26 5.35
CA ARG A 149 -8.88 15.06 4.69
C ARG A 149 -8.16 14.79 3.37
N ARG A 150 -7.92 15.83 2.56
CA ARG A 150 -7.12 15.70 1.33
C ARG A 150 -5.66 15.32 1.58
N MET A 151 -5.04 15.84 2.64
CA MET A 151 -3.65 15.52 2.99
C MET A 151 -3.49 14.10 3.51
N VAL A 152 -4.48 13.59 4.24
CA VAL A 152 -4.46 12.23 4.82
C VAL A 152 -4.88 11.16 3.81
N ASP A 153 -5.68 11.50 2.81
CA ASP A 153 -6.11 10.62 1.71
C ASP A 153 -5.06 10.57 0.55
N LEU A 154 -3.78 10.69 0.87
CA LEU A 154 -2.72 10.37 -0.08
C LEU A 154 -2.86 8.89 -0.45
N LYS A 155 -3.47 8.64 -1.61
CA LYS A 155 -3.50 7.33 -2.24
C LYS A 155 -2.05 6.91 -2.54
N VAL A 156 -1.59 5.90 -1.83
CA VAL A 156 -0.38 5.14 -2.17
C VAL A 156 -0.77 4.08 -3.18
#